data_6fa10365cfdf4cfeb7c366ff4deb5cc3
#
_entry.id   6fa10365cfdf4cfeb7c366ff4deb5cc3
#
_cell.length_a   1.000
_cell.length_b   1.000
_cell.length_c   1.000
_cell.angle_alpha   90.00
_cell.angle_beta   90.00
_cell.angle_gamma   90.00
#
_symmetry.space_group_name_H-M   'P 1'
#
loop_
_entity.id
_entity.type
_entity.pdbx_description
1 polymer ?
#
loop_
_entity_poly.entity_id
_entity_poly.type
_entity_poly.pdbx_seq_one_letter_code
_entity_poly.pdbx_strand_id
1 'polypeptide(L)'
;DVYKRQRDNNLRHPDYARHAQIMRLVYVQSLLSGQSILQTIPSLADHFPQLDPFNPEHQACVCCIWDAAFDLHRPPHVRIGRTDCAYFFTERAACEYYRNYSGMSSAQLCEVQVLETYDCFTGDMRWLDAIDESTATARDIAAAAVRYWAGEMSADPLPEVLFQGRYRLTPVP
;
A
#
# COMPACT_ATOMS: atom_id res chain seq x y z
N ASP A 1 -19.25 -0.47 -11.18
CA ASP A 1 -19.27 0.11 -9.83
C ASP A 1 -17.89 -0.04 -9.20
N VAL A 2 -17.40 1.03 -8.58
CA VAL A 2 -16.08 1.08 -7.98
C VAL A 2 -16.23 1.32 -6.48
N TYR A 3 -15.63 0.47 -5.66
CA TYR A 3 -15.74 0.55 -4.20
C TYR A 3 -14.47 1.10 -3.58
N LYS A 4 -14.61 2.01 -2.60
CA LYS A 4 -13.46 2.60 -1.91
C LYS A 4 -12.84 1.61 -0.92
N ARG A 5 -11.53 1.41 -1.03
CA ARG A 5 -10.72 0.77 -0.01
C ARG A 5 -10.46 1.76 1.15
N GLN A 6 -10.71 1.33 2.38
CA GLN A 6 -10.52 2.19 3.54
C GLN A 6 -9.07 2.17 4.03
N ARG A 7 -8.17 2.83 3.30
CA ARG A 7 -6.83 3.23 3.80
C ARG A 7 -6.78 4.69 4.27
N ASP A 8 -7.91 5.41 4.26
CA ASP A 8 -7.96 6.85 4.56
C ASP A 8 -7.33 7.25 5.90
N ASN A 9 -7.30 6.33 6.89
CA ASN A 9 -6.72 6.65 8.18
C ASN A 9 -5.20 6.79 8.14
N ASN A 10 -4.51 5.96 7.34
CA ASN A 10 -3.04 6.02 7.25
C ASN A 10 -2.58 7.17 6.35
N LEU A 11 -3.26 7.42 5.22
CA LEU A 11 -2.94 8.54 4.32
C LEU A 11 -3.19 9.92 4.94
N ARG A 12 -4.09 9.99 5.94
CA ARG A 12 -4.40 11.23 6.67
C ARG A 12 -3.54 11.44 7.91
N HIS A 13 -2.69 10.47 8.26
CA HIS A 13 -1.76 10.67 9.37
C HIS A 13 -0.82 11.84 9.03
N PRO A 14 -0.70 12.85 9.89
CA PRO A 14 0.07 14.06 9.58
C PRO A 14 1.54 13.78 9.24
N ASP A 15 2.08 12.66 9.74
CA ASP A 15 3.46 12.24 9.52
C ASP A 15 3.63 11.20 8.42
N TYR A 16 2.58 10.90 7.63
CA TYR A 16 2.63 9.84 6.61
C TYR A 16 3.80 9.99 5.64
N ALA A 17 4.02 11.20 5.11
CA ALA A 17 5.12 11.47 4.19
C ALA A 17 6.49 11.23 4.83
N ARG A 18 6.64 11.57 6.13
CA ARG A 18 7.85 11.31 6.91
C ARG A 18 8.04 9.80 7.14
N HIS A 19 6.98 9.10 7.51
CA HIS A 19 7.00 7.64 7.67
C HIS A 19 7.39 6.94 6.37
N ALA A 20 6.84 7.35 5.23
CA ALA A 20 7.19 6.81 3.93
C ALA A 20 8.68 7.04 3.57
N GLN A 21 9.26 8.20 3.94
CA GLN A 21 10.69 8.45 3.76
C GLN A 21 11.56 7.53 4.63
N ILE A 22 11.21 7.33 5.91
CA ILE A 22 11.91 6.42 6.81
C ILE A 22 11.85 4.99 6.26
N MET A 23 10.69 4.56 5.81
CA MET A 23 10.52 3.20 5.26
C MET A 23 11.27 3.00 3.94
N ARG A 24 11.47 4.05 3.14
CA ARG A 24 12.40 4.01 1.99
C ARG A 24 13.84 3.76 2.42
N LEU A 25 14.30 4.36 3.53
CA LEU A 25 15.65 4.12 4.07
C LEU A 25 15.77 2.67 4.57
N VAL A 26 14.78 2.15 5.29
CA VAL A 26 14.74 0.74 5.69
C VAL A 26 14.83 -0.18 4.47
N TYR A 27 14.08 0.11 3.42
CA TYR A 27 14.11 -0.63 2.17
C TYR A 27 15.50 -0.64 1.52
N VAL A 28 16.12 0.53 1.38
CA VAL A 28 17.48 0.66 0.81
C VAL A 28 18.49 -0.10 1.64
N GLN A 29 18.41 -0.02 2.97
CA GLN A 29 19.31 -0.74 3.87
C GLN A 29 19.13 -2.26 3.74
N SER A 30 17.91 -2.76 3.64
CA SER A 30 17.62 -4.17 3.35
C SER A 30 18.20 -4.61 2.01
N LEU A 31 18.09 -3.76 0.97
CA LEU A 31 18.66 -4.04 -0.35
C LEU A 31 20.20 -4.19 -0.29
N LEU A 32 20.87 -3.35 0.48
CA LEU A 32 22.33 -3.34 0.63
C LEU A 32 22.83 -4.50 1.49
N SER A 33 22.13 -4.82 2.58
CA SER A 33 22.53 -5.88 3.53
C SER A 33 22.08 -7.27 3.11
N GLY A 34 21.04 -7.40 2.29
CA GLY A 34 20.39 -8.66 1.99
C GLY A 34 19.52 -9.24 3.12
N GLN A 35 19.35 -8.48 4.22
CA GLN A 35 18.49 -8.86 5.33
C GLN A 35 17.00 -8.61 4.98
N SER A 36 16.10 -9.30 5.69
CA SER A 36 14.67 -8.99 5.57
C SER A 36 14.37 -7.59 6.11
N ILE A 37 13.22 -7.06 5.73
CA ILE A 37 12.77 -5.75 6.18
C ILE A 37 12.69 -5.69 7.71
N LEU A 38 12.08 -6.71 8.34
CA LEU A 38 11.93 -6.75 9.80
C LEU A 38 13.27 -6.88 10.52
N GLN A 39 14.25 -7.57 9.94
CA GLN A 39 15.61 -7.64 10.49
C GLN A 39 16.38 -6.32 10.36
N THR A 40 16.04 -5.52 9.35
CA THR A 40 16.68 -4.23 9.09
C THR A 40 16.18 -3.12 10.03
N ILE A 41 14.88 -3.16 10.41
CA ILE A 41 14.26 -2.12 11.25
C ILE A 41 15.03 -1.87 12.57
N PRO A 42 15.40 -2.89 13.37
CA PRO A 42 16.15 -2.67 14.61
C PRO A 42 17.49 -1.97 14.41
N SER A 43 18.18 -2.20 13.29
CA SER A 43 19.48 -1.56 13.00
C SER A 43 19.37 -0.06 12.79
N LEU A 44 18.18 0.46 12.51
CA LEU A 44 17.90 1.88 12.28
C LEU A 44 17.10 2.53 13.42
N ALA A 45 16.62 1.74 14.40
CA ALA A 45 15.76 2.22 15.49
C ALA A 45 16.45 3.30 16.35
N ASP A 46 17.76 3.18 16.57
CA ASP A 46 18.53 4.18 17.33
C ASP A 46 18.55 5.56 16.63
N HIS A 47 18.44 5.57 15.31
CA HIS A 47 18.42 6.81 14.52
C HIS A 47 17.02 7.32 14.26
N PHE A 48 16.05 6.43 14.31
CA PHE A 48 14.62 6.70 14.04
C PHE A 48 13.75 6.10 15.14
N PRO A 49 13.53 6.84 16.25
CA PRO A 49 12.67 6.37 17.35
C PRO A 49 11.27 5.95 16.92
N GLN A 50 10.80 6.42 15.76
CA GLN A 50 9.53 6.03 15.15
C GLN A 50 9.48 4.56 14.71
N LEU A 51 10.61 3.86 14.68
CA LEU A 51 10.70 2.44 14.35
C LEU A 51 10.61 1.50 15.57
N ASP A 52 10.31 2.03 16.78
CA ASP A 52 10.10 1.19 17.96
C ASP A 52 8.84 0.32 17.80
N PRO A 53 8.96 -1.02 17.73
CA PRO A 53 7.84 -1.91 17.48
C PRO A 53 6.80 -1.96 18.63
N PHE A 54 7.13 -1.41 19.79
CA PHE A 54 6.21 -1.36 20.94
C PHE A 54 5.38 -0.08 21.00
N ASN A 55 5.63 0.87 20.11
CA ASN A 55 4.84 2.09 20.04
C ASN A 55 3.76 1.97 18.94
N PRO A 56 2.47 2.15 19.27
CA PRO A 56 1.37 2.08 18.28
C PRO A 56 1.55 3.01 17.07
N GLU A 57 2.21 4.16 17.24
CA GLU A 57 2.50 5.07 16.14
C GLU A 57 3.47 4.46 15.12
N HIS A 58 4.27 3.49 15.53
CA HIS A 58 5.21 2.80 14.65
C HIS A 58 4.55 1.78 13.75
N GLN A 59 3.42 1.21 14.14
CA GLN A 59 2.62 0.39 13.24
C GLN A 59 2.17 1.21 12.02
N ALA A 60 1.79 2.47 12.21
CA ALA A 60 1.49 3.38 11.11
C ALA A 60 2.71 3.62 10.20
N CYS A 61 3.92 3.72 10.78
CA CYS A 61 5.15 3.84 10.01
C CYS A 61 5.43 2.57 9.18
N VAL A 62 5.37 1.40 9.82
CA VAL A 62 5.64 0.11 9.14
C VAL A 62 4.61 -0.16 8.04
N CYS A 63 3.34 0.18 8.23
CA CYS A 63 2.32 0.04 7.19
C CYS A 63 2.58 0.86 5.92
N CYS A 64 3.44 1.89 5.99
CA CYS A 64 3.81 2.67 4.81
C CYS A 64 4.87 1.99 3.94
N ILE A 65 5.53 0.91 4.42
CA ILE A 65 6.69 0.34 3.72
C ILE A 65 6.33 -0.19 2.34
N TRP A 66 5.21 -0.91 2.24
CA TRP A 66 4.82 -1.54 0.99
C TRP A 66 4.51 -0.49 -0.06
N ASP A 67 3.72 0.52 0.28
CA ASP A 67 3.37 1.60 -0.64
C ASP A 67 4.62 2.38 -1.05
N ALA A 68 5.49 2.72 -0.10
CA ALA A 68 6.73 3.44 -0.36
C ALA A 68 7.74 2.63 -1.19
N ALA A 69 7.88 1.33 -0.91
CA ALA A 69 8.78 0.43 -1.64
C ALA A 69 8.28 0.18 -3.06
N PHE A 70 6.97 -0.03 -3.24
CA PHE A 70 6.38 -0.19 -4.57
C PHE A 70 6.55 1.08 -5.40
N ASP A 71 6.36 2.26 -4.82
CA ASP A 71 6.55 3.54 -5.53
C ASP A 71 7.99 3.77 -6.00
N LEU A 72 9.01 3.18 -5.33
CA LEU A 72 10.40 3.21 -5.79
C LEU A 72 10.61 2.47 -7.12
N HIS A 73 9.77 1.48 -7.42
CA HIS A 73 9.82 0.68 -8.64
C HIS A 73 8.81 1.12 -9.69
N ARG A 74 8.07 2.19 -9.43
CA ARG A 74 7.09 2.75 -10.35
C ARG A 74 7.78 3.27 -11.62
N PRO A 75 7.37 2.80 -12.81
CA PRO A 75 7.97 3.28 -14.06
C PRO A 75 7.59 4.74 -14.34
N PRO A 76 8.46 5.52 -15.01
CA PRO A 76 8.25 6.96 -15.19
C PRO A 76 6.98 7.36 -15.94
N HIS A 77 6.41 6.46 -16.74
CA HIS A 77 5.16 6.72 -17.48
C HIS A 77 3.91 6.58 -16.62
N VAL A 78 3.98 5.90 -15.46
CA VAL A 78 2.91 5.82 -14.48
C VAL A 78 3.09 6.97 -13.49
N ARG A 79 2.19 7.96 -13.53
CA ARG A 79 2.32 9.18 -12.72
C ARG A 79 1.75 9.02 -11.33
N ILE A 80 0.67 8.25 -11.19
CA ILE A 80 0.03 8.02 -9.91
C ILE A 80 0.86 7.06 -9.04
N GLY A 81 1.05 7.41 -7.76
CA GLY A 81 1.74 6.58 -6.77
C GLY A 81 0.79 6.00 -5.75
N ARG A 82 1.24 4.95 -5.06
CA ARG A 82 0.49 4.32 -3.97
C ARG A 82 0.41 5.21 -2.74
N THR A 83 1.36 6.12 -2.57
CA THR A 83 1.45 7.02 -1.40
C THR A 83 0.59 8.28 -1.53
N ASP A 84 0.04 8.58 -2.70
CA ASP A 84 -0.67 9.83 -2.99
C ASP A 84 -2.01 9.65 -3.72
N CYS A 85 -2.66 8.51 -3.57
CA CYS A 85 -3.90 8.16 -4.27
C CYS A 85 -5.03 7.70 -3.34
N ALA A 86 -6.25 7.66 -3.86
CA ALA A 86 -7.34 6.88 -3.30
C ALA A 86 -7.30 5.46 -3.87
N TYR A 87 -7.76 4.48 -3.08
CA TYR A 87 -7.81 3.08 -3.47
C TYR A 87 -9.25 2.63 -3.63
N PHE A 88 -9.55 2.02 -4.76
CA PHE A 88 -10.86 1.44 -5.03
C PHE A 88 -10.72 -0.01 -5.47
N PHE A 89 -11.79 -0.78 -5.28
CA PHE A 89 -11.97 -2.08 -5.92
C PHE A 89 -13.04 -1.98 -6.98
N THR A 90 -12.88 -2.71 -8.08
CA THR A 90 -13.87 -2.76 -9.17
C THR A 90 -15.08 -3.63 -8.81
N GLU A 91 -14.86 -4.61 -7.91
CA GLU A 91 -15.86 -5.59 -7.51
C GLU A 91 -16.18 -5.48 -6.01
N ARG A 92 -17.46 -5.54 -5.67
CA ARG A 92 -17.93 -5.53 -4.28
C ARG A 92 -17.32 -6.69 -3.49
N ALA A 93 -17.31 -7.89 -4.07
CA ALA A 93 -16.77 -9.09 -3.43
C ALA A 93 -15.27 -8.92 -3.06
N ALA A 94 -14.49 -8.30 -3.93
CA ALA A 94 -13.07 -7.99 -3.66
C ALA A 94 -12.91 -7.00 -2.50
N CYS A 95 -13.76 -5.97 -2.45
CA CYS A 95 -13.77 -5.00 -1.37
C CYS A 95 -14.15 -5.64 -0.02
N GLU A 96 -15.19 -6.51 -0.02
CA GLU A 96 -15.62 -7.25 1.18
C GLU A 96 -14.56 -8.24 1.65
N TYR A 97 -13.93 -8.98 0.73
CA TYR A 97 -12.81 -9.86 1.04
C TYR A 97 -11.69 -9.10 1.73
N TYR A 98 -11.25 -7.99 1.11
CA TYR A 98 -10.16 -7.18 1.66
C TYR A 98 -10.51 -6.56 3.02
N ARG A 99 -11.74 -6.07 3.19
CA ARG A 99 -12.24 -5.54 4.48
C ARG A 99 -12.11 -6.57 5.61
N ASN A 100 -12.49 -7.81 5.34
CA ASN A 100 -12.42 -8.89 6.31
C ASN A 100 -10.98 -9.33 6.58
N TYR A 101 -10.18 -9.47 5.53
CA TYR A 101 -8.76 -9.82 5.62
C TYR A 101 -7.94 -8.79 6.41
N SER A 102 -8.21 -7.51 6.21
CA SER A 102 -7.49 -6.41 6.89
C SER A 102 -8.03 -6.10 8.30
N GLY A 103 -8.94 -6.91 8.85
CA GLY A 103 -9.52 -6.67 10.17
C GLY A 103 -10.41 -5.44 10.27
N MET A 104 -10.83 -4.87 9.13
CA MET A 104 -11.68 -3.67 9.04
C MET A 104 -13.16 -4.02 8.90
N SER A 105 -13.65 -5.06 9.56
CA SER A 105 -15.03 -5.54 9.43
C SER A 105 -16.10 -4.51 9.78
N SER A 106 -15.78 -3.53 10.62
CA SER A 106 -16.66 -2.40 10.97
C SER A 106 -16.65 -1.26 9.94
N ALA A 107 -15.79 -1.33 8.92
CA ALA A 107 -15.68 -0.28 7.92
C ALA A 107 -16.93 -0.23 7.03
N GLN A 108 -17.46 0.98 6.81
CA GLN A 108 -18.59 1.20 5.92
C GLN A 108 -18.18 0.98 4.47
N LEU A 109 -18.91 0.11 3.78
CA LEU A 109 -18.82 0.02 2.32
C LEU A 109 -19.50 1.21 1.66
N CYS A 110 -18.85 1.74 0.63
CA CYS A 110 -19.39 2.83 -0.15
C CYS A 110 -19.25 2.53 -1.64
N GLU A 111 -20.29 2.85 -2.38
CA GLU A 111 -20.22 2.96 -3.84
C GLU A 111 -19.52 4.27 -4.20
N VAL A 112 -18.67 4.22 -5.23
CA VAL A 112 -17.91 5.38 -5.71
C VAL A 112 -18.48 5.84 -7.04
N GLN A 113 -18.97 7.07 -7.07
CA GLN A 113 -19.28 7.78 -8.30
C GLN A 113 -18.09 8.65 -8.70
N VAL A 114 -17.38 8.29 -9.77
CA VAL A 114 -16.31 9.10 -10.33
C VAL A 114 -16.93 10.32 -11.02
N LEU A 115 -16.47 11.52 -10.65
CA LEU A 115 -16.89 12.80 -11.24
C LEU A 115 -15.86 13.34 -12.23
N GLU A 116 -14.56 13.17 -11.90
CA GLU A 116 -13.46 13.64 -12.75
C GLU A 116 -12.23 12.77 -12.45
N THR A 117 -11.54 12.33 -13.50
CA THR A 117 -10.32 11.53 -13.39
C THR A 117 -9.12 12.37 -13.81
N TYR A 118 -8.12 12.52 -12.94
CA TYR A 118 -6.83 13.14 -13.29
C TYR A 118 -5.82 12.08 -13.69
N ASP A 119 -5.75 11.00 -12.92
CA ASP A 119 -4.92 9.83 -13.23
C ASP A 119 -5.51 8.58 -12.59
N CYS A 120 -5.22 7.42 -13.16
CA CYS A 120 -5.59 6.13 -12.57
C CYS A 120 -4.65 5.02 -13.03
N PHE A 121 -4.52 4.00 -12.21
CA PHE A 121 -3.77 2.79 -12.50
C PHE A 121 -4.49 1.60 -11.88
N THR A 122 -4.51 0.46 -12.58
CA THR A 122 -5.06 -0.79 -12.04
C THR A 122 -3.93 -1.78 -11.86
N GLY A 123 -3.75 -2.23 -10.61
CA GLY A 123 -2.79 -3.26 -10.23
C GLY A 123 -3.45 -4.43 -9.54
N ASP A 124 -2.73 -5.53 -9.42
CA ASP A 124 -3.20 -6.71 -8.68
C ASP A 124 -2.59 -6.72 -7.28
N MET A 125 -3.44 -6.60 -6.27
CA MET A 125 -3.03 -6.64 -4.88
C MET A 125 -2.40 -7.96 -4.44
N ARG A 126 -2.63 -9.04 -5.16
CA ARG A 126 -2.03 -10.34 -4.84
C ARG A 126 -0.50 -10.29 -4.84
N TRP A 127 0.10 -9.40 -5.63
CA TRP A 127 1.55 -9.19 -5.60
C TRP A 127 2.04 -8.62 -4.26
N LEU A 128 1.22 -7.83 -3.56
CA LEU A 128 1.53 -7.37 -2.21
C LEU A 128 1.23 -8.47 -1.17
N ASP A 129 0.07 -9.12 -1.29
CA ASP A 129 -0.39 -10.13 -0.33
C ASP A 129 0.52 -11.38 -0.33
N ALA A 130 1.20 -11.67 -1.45
CA ALA A 130 2.15 -12.78 -1.55
C ALA A 130 3.49 -12.52 -0.82
N ILE A 131 3.73 -11.31 -0.34
CA ILE A 131 4.95 -10.96 0.37
C ILE A 131 4.79 -11.35 1.85
N ASP A 132 5.59 -12.31 2.29
CA ASP A 132 5.69 -12.66 3.72
C ASP A 132 6.50 -11.58 4.44
N GLU A 133 5.83 -10.75 5.23
CA GLU A 133 6.44 -9.63 5.96
C GLU A 133 7.59 -10.06 6.88
N SER A 134 7.57 -11.29 7.37
CA SER A 134 8.57 -11.82 8.31
C SER A 134 9.89 -12.16 7.64
N THR A 135 9.86 -12.55 6.37
CA THR A 135 11.02 -13.08 5.64
C THR A 135 11.41 -12.27 4.41
N ALA A 136 10.50 -11.44 3.89
CA ALA A 136 10.71 -10.72 2.65
C ALA A 136 11.91 -9.78 2.70
N THR A 137 12.75 -9.92 1.69
CA THR A 137 13.86 -9.01 1.42
C THR A 137 13.41 -7.88 0.48
N ALA A 138 14.22 -6.84 0.37
CA ALA A 138 13.98 -5.79 -0.61
C ALA A 138 13.94 -6.32 -2.07
N ARG A 139 14.62 -7.44 -2.36
CA ARG A 139 14.58 -8.07 -3.71
C ARG A 139 13.23 -8.72 -3.99
N ASP A 140 12.64 -9.38 -2.99
CA ASP A 140 11.31 -10.00 -3.14
C ASP A 140 10.26 -8.93 -3.38
N ILE A 141 10.35 -7.82 -2.63
CA ILE A 141 9.48 -6.66 -2.81
C ILE A 141 9.66 -6.03 -4.19
N ALA A 142 10.91 -5.87 -4.66
CA ALA A 142 11.20 -5.34 -5.98
C ALA A 142 10.58 -6.20 -7.09
N ALA A 143 10.70 -7.53 -6.98
CA ALA A 143 10.14 -8.45 -7.96
C ALA A 143 8.61 -8.35 -8.02
N ALA A 144 7.94 -8.26 -6.87
CA ALA A 144 6.49 -8.07 -6.78
C ALA A 144 6.06 -6.71 -7.34
N ALA A 145 6.80 -5.64 -6.99
CA ALA A 145 6.50 -4.29 -7.45
C ALA A 145 6.62 -4.15 -8.98
N VAL A 146 7.61 -4.78 -9.59
CA VAL A 146 7.76 -4.78 -11.07
C VAL A 146 6.54 -5.40 -11.74
N ARG A 147 6.06 -6.55 -11.26
CA ARG A 147 4.84 -7.20 -11.79
C ARG A 147 3.60 -6.33 -11.58
N TYR A 148 3.46 -5.78 -10.38
CA TYR A 148 2.35 -4.90 -10.04
C TYR A 148 2.27 -3.71 -11.01
N TRP A 149 3.39 -2.98 -11.19
CA TRP A 149 3.44 -1.80 -12.05
C TRP A 149 3.43 -2.12 -13.55
N ALA A 150 3.69 -3.37 -13.93
CA ALA A 150 3.44 -3.86 -15.28
C ALA A 150 1.96 -4.15 -15.55
N GLY A 151 1.09 -4.08 -14.53
CA GLY A 151 -0.32 -4.46 -14.64
C GLY A 151 -0.52 -5.97 -14.82
N GLU A 152 0.49 -6.78 -14.44
CA GLU A 152 0.41 -8.23 -14.51
C GLU A 152 -0.62 -8.75 -13.52
N MET A 153 -1.55 -9.57 -13.98
CA MET A 153 -2.55 -10.23 -13.14
C MET A 153 -2.10 -11.62 -12.74
N SER A 154 -2.25 -11.95 -11.46
CA SER A 154 -2.00 -13.31 -10.93
C SER A 154 -3.07 -14.29 -11.38
N ALA A 155 -2.90 -15.58 -11.05
CA ALA A 155 -3.89 -16.62 -11.40
C ALA A 155 -5.24 -16.42 -10.68
N ASP A 156 -5.26 -15.79 -9.52
CA ASP A 156 -6.44 -15.41 -8.73
C ASP A 156 -6.37 -13.93 -8.38
N PRO A 157 -6.62 -13.02 -9.34
CA PRO A 157 -6.33 -11.61 -9.19
C PRO A 157 -7.28 -10.93 -8.20
N LEU A 158 -6.74 -9.94 -7.48
CA LEU A 158 -7.49 -9.00 -6.66
C LEU A 158 -7.24 -7.57 -7.18
N PRO A 159 -7.91 -7.15 -8.27
CA PRO A 159 -7.67 -5.86 -8.89
C PRO A 159 -8.02 -4.71 -7.96
N GLU A 160 -7.06 -3.80 -7.76
CA GLU A 160 -7.29 -2.51 -7.13
C GLU A 160 -7.06 -1.38 -8.13
N VAL A 161 -7.78 -0.30 -7.96
CA VAL A 161 -7.61 0.92 -8.75
C VAL A 161 -7.01 1.99 -7.86
N LEU A 162 -5.80 2.45 -8.21
CA LEU A 162 -5.24 3.68 -7.70
C LEU A 162 -5.90 4.84 -8.46
N PHE A 163 -6.39 5.83 -7.73
CA PHE A 163 -7.18 6.89 -8.33
C PHE A 163 -6.80 8.26 -7.81
N GLN A 164 -6.62 9.19 -8.72
CA GLN A 164 -6.56 10.63 -8.46
C GLN A 164 -7.66 11.33 -9.24
N GLY A 165 -8.45 12.15 -8.57
CA GLY A 165 -9.57 12.84 -9.18
C GLY A 165 -10.64 13.26 -8.18
N ARG A 166 -11.80 13.60 -8.73
CA ARG A 166 -12.98 13.95 -7.93
C ARG A 166 -13.98 12.80 -7.93
N TYR A 167 -14.50 12.47 -6.77
CA TYR A 167 -15.49 11.40 -6.62
C TYR A 167 -16.47 11.70 -5.48
N ARG A 168 -17.60 11.02 -5.49
CA ARG A 168 -18.59 11.03 -4.43
C ARG A 168 -18.74 9.62 -3.87
N LEU A 169 -18.90 9.54 -2.55
CA LEU A 169 -19.15 8.28 -1.84
C LEU A 169 -20.61 8.21 -1.44
N THR A 170 -21.23 7.06 -1.67
CA THR A 170 -22.58 6.75 -1.19
C THR A 170 -22.51 5.46 -0.37
N PRO A 171 -22.84 5.49 0.93
CA PRO A 171 -22.89 4.28 1.75
C PRO A 171 -23.83 3.25 1.13
N VAL A 172 -23.40 1.98 1.13
CA VAL A 172 -24.24 0.85 0.73
C VAL A 172 -24.52 -0.03 1.95
N PRO A 173 -25.70 -0.64 2.01
CA PRO A 173 -26.06 -1.54 3.09
C PRO A 173 -25.16 -2.76 3.19
#